data_cef21487529c02c2772f1d678f5f9d4f
#
_entry.id   cef21487529c02c2772f1d678f5f9d4f
#
_cell.length_a   1.000
_cell.length_b   1.000
_cell.length_c   1.000
_cell.angle_alpha   90.00
_cell.angle_beta   90.00
_cell.angle_gamma   90.00
#
_symmetry.space_group_name_H-M   'P 1'
#
loop_
_entity.id
_entity.type
_entity.pdbx_description
1 polymer ?
#
loop_
_entity_poly.entity_id
_entity_poly.type
_entity_poly.pdbx_seq_one_letter_code
_entity_poly.pdbx_strand_id
1 'polypeptide(L)'
;DYGAIAVAKNSPYKNFKDVVDAYKKDPSSIKMAGGSVRGSMDHLIGALAFQAAGADPNAVQYIPYDAGGKALAGLLSGETQIISTGLGELMGARDQVTIIGITAPSRVSDAPDAPTLKEQGYDVQFVNWRGFFGPPGMSDSERSSLAKKLGDVQKTPQWEAVRARNAWVNIYNPEGKFVEFLEKQTEEMTALMKKLGVI
;
A
#
# COMPACT_ATOMS: atom_id res chain seq x y z
N ASP A 1 -3.22 -3.20 6.33
CA ASP A 1 -3.58 -2.56 5.06
C ASP A 1 -2.66 -3.08 3.95
N TYR A 2 -3.15 -3.12 2.73
CA TYR A 2 -2.36 -3.48 1.57
C TYR A 2 -2.13 -2.27 0.67
N GLY A 3 -1.12 -2.32 -0.16
CA GLY A 3 -0.90 -1.33 -1.20
C GLY A 3 -1.96 -1.44 -2.30
N ALA A 4 -2.25 -0.33 -2.94
CA ALA A 4 -3.20 -0.26 -4.05
C ALA A 4 -2.68 0.67 -5.15
N ILE A 5 -3.00 0.32 -6.38
CA ILE A 5 -2.83 1.16 -7.56
C ILE A 5 -4.20 1.45 -8.13
N ALA A 6 -4.48 2.71 -8.38
CA ALA A 6 -5.75 3.15 -8.94
C ALA A 6 -5.56 4.17 -10.07
N VAL A 7 -6.59 4.30 -10.87
CA VAL A 7 -6.74 5.30 -11.94
C VAL A 7 -7.98 6.14 -11.71
N ALA A 8 -8.07 7.30 -12.31
CA ALA A 8 -9.31 8.07 -12.32
C ALA A 8 -10.45 7.26 -12.97
N LYS A 9 -11.71 7.48 -12.52
CA LYS A 9 -12.87 6.71 -13.00
C LYS A 9 -13.07 6.76 -14.50
N ASN A 10 -12.74 7.87 -15.12
CA ASN A 10 -12.82 8.10 -16.56
C ASN A 10 -11.53 7.73 -17.33
N SER A 11 -10.56 7.14 -16.67
CA SER A 11 -9.28 6.73 -17.29
C SER A 11 -9.50 5.73 -18.44
N PRO A 12 -8.68 5.79 -19.50
CA PRO A 12 -8.66 4.77 -20.54
C PRO A 12 -8.15 3.41 -20.03
N TYR A 13 -7.36 3.40 -18.96
CA TYR A 13 -6.80 2.19 -18.35
C TYR A 13 -7.84 1.50 -17.47
N LYS A 14 -8.08 0.20 -17.66
CA LYS A 14 -9.10 -0.57 -16.95
C LYS A 14 -8.52 -1.62 -15.99
N ASN A 15 -7.26 -1.96 -16.16
CA ASN A 15 -6.52 -2.92 -15.36
C ASN A 15 -5.04 -2.51 -15.31
N PHE A 16 -4.24 -3.20 -14.50
CA PHE A 16 -2.82 -2.87 -14.39
C PHE A 16 -2.04 -3.19 -15.67
N LYS A 17 -2.48 -4.19 -16.44
CA LYS A 17 -1.85 -4.54 -17.72
C LYS A 17 -1.92 -3.38 -18.71
N ASP A 18 -3.05 -2.68 -18.81
CA ASP A 18 -3.20 -1.53 -19.72
C ASP A 18 -2.16 -0.44 -19.41
N VAL A 19 -1.92 -0.19 -18.10
CA VAL A 19 -0.91 0.77 -17.64
C VAL A 19 0.51 0.30 -18.02
N VAL A 20 0.81 -0.98 -17.81
CA VAL A 20 2.11 -1.57 -18.15
C VAL A 20 2.37 -1.52 -19.64
N ASP A 21 1.37 -1.82 -20.46
CA ASP A 21 1.48 -1.79 -21.93
C ASP A 21 1.74 -0.36 -22.43
N ALA A 22 1.02 0.63 -21.88
CA ALA A 22 1.26 2.04 -22.20
C ALA A 22 2.68 2.47 -21.78
N TYR A 23 3.09 2.11 -20.56
CA TYR A 23 4.42 2.40 -20.03
C TYR A 23 5.54 1.78 -20.91
N LYS A 24 5.40 0.52 -21.30
CA LYS A 24 6.40 -0.17 -22.15
C LYS A 24 6.51 0.46 -23.54
N LYS A 25 5.43 1.01 -24.05
CA LYS A 25 5.40 1.73 -25.33
C LYS A 25 6.05 3.11 -25.22
N ASP A 26 5.75 3.83 -24.15
CA ASP A 26 6.29 5.15 -23.86
C ASP A 26 6.33 5.36 -22.32
N PRO A 27 7.50 5.18 -21.69
CA PRO A 27 7.63 5.37 -20.23
C PRO A 27 7.22 6.76 -19.72
N SER A 28 7.31 7.79 -20.57
CA SER A 28 6.91 9.15 -20.19
C SER A 28 5.39 9.35 -20.12
N SER A 29 4.62 8.44 -20.69
CA SER A 29 3.14 8.48 -20.70
C SER A 29 2.51 8.16 -19.36
N ILE A 30 3.25 7.58 -18.41
CA ILE A 30 2.75 7.18 -17.10
C ILE A 30 3.50 7.92 -15.99
N LYS A 31 2.79 8.83 -15.35
CA LYS A 31 3.22 9.49 -14.11
C LYS A 31 2.42 8.90 -12.94
N MET A 32 3.09 8.57 -11.88
CA MET A 32 2.52 7.94 -10.69
C MET A 32 2.51 8.92 -9.52
N ALA A 33 1.33 9.25 -9.00
CA ALA A 33 1.17 10.01 -7.78
C ALA A 33 1.36 9.14 -6.54
N GLY A 34 1.86 9.73 -5.46
CA GLY A 34 1.81 9.19 -4.11
C GLY A 34 1.85 10.31 -3.08
N GLY A 35 1.26 10.08 -1.92
CA GLY A 35 1.13 11.05 -0.84
C GLY A 35 2.35 11.14 0.10
N SER A 36 3.49 10.61 -0.32
CA SER A 36 4.70 10.51 0.50
C SER A 36 5.97 10.63 -0.35
N VAL A 37 7.12 10.85 0.29
CA VAL A 37 8.40 11.04 -0.40
C VAL A 37 8.85 9.80 -1.17
N ARG A 38 9.76 9.98 -2.14
CA ARG A 38 10.38 8.88 -2.86
C ARG A 38 11.12 7.96 -1.88
N GLY A 39 10.98 6.64 -2.07
CA GLY A 39 11.52 5.62 -1.15
C GLY A 39 10.57 5.22 -0.02
N SER A 40 9.46 5.92 0.15
CA SER A 40 8.40 5.53 1.11
C SER A 40 7.41 4.53 0.52
N MET A 41 6.43 4.12 1.31
CA MET A 41 5.44 3.10 0.98
C MET A 41 4.80 3.29 -0.40
N ASP A 42 4.28 4.48 -0.68
CA ASP A 42 3.56 4.74 -1.94
C ASP A 42 4.46 4.52 -3.16
N HIS A 43 5.72 4.99 -3.09
CA HIS A 43 6.69 4.74 -4.14
C HIS A 43 7.02 3.25 -4.28
N LEU A 44 7.27 2.55 -3.16
CA LEU A 44 7.67 1.15 -3.15
C LEU A 44 6.59 0.22 -3.70
N ILE A 45 5.31 0.47 -3.39
CA ILE A 45 4.17 -0.29 -3.94
C ILE A 45 4.19 -0.24 -5.46
N GLY A 46 4.26 0.96 -6.03
CA GLY A 46 4.31 1.13 -7.48
C GLY A 46 5.57 0.52 -8.11
N ALA A 47 6.73 0.80 -7.52
CA ALA A 47 8.01 0.26 -8.02
C ALA A 47 8.01 -1.27 -8.07
N LEU A 48 7.50 -1.94 -7.02
CA LEU A 48 7.34 -3.40 -6.99
C LEU A 48 6.40 -3.90 -8.09
N ALA A 49 5.28 -3.22 -8.31
CA ALA A 49 4.31 -3.62 -9.32
C ALA A 49 4.91 -3.54 -10.74
N PHE A 50 5.59 -2.44 -11.06
CA PHE A 50 6.27 -2.30 -12.36
C PHE A 50 7.43 -3.28 -12.51
N GLN A 51 8.19 -3.54 -11.46
CA GLN A 51 9.26 -4.55 -11.47
C GLN A 51 8.72 -5.95 -11.76
N ALA A 52 7.61 -6.35 -11.11
CA ALA A 52 6.96 -7.64 -11.36
C ALA A 52 6.41 -7.75 -12.79
N ALA A 53 6.09 -6.61 -13.42
CA ALA A 53 5.69 -6.55 -14.83
C ALA A 53 6.88 -6.54 -15.81
N GLY A 54 8.12 -6.70 -15.30
CA GLY A 54 9.34 -6.69 -16.12
C GLY A 54 9.69 -5.30 -16.68
N ALA A 55 9.25 -4.23 -16.01
CA ALA A 55 9.61 -2.86 -16.31
C ALA A 55 10.72 -2.37 -15.36
N ASP A 56 11.48 -1.34 -15.77
CA ASP A 56 12.44 -0.70 -14.87
C ASP A 56 11.70 0.15 -13.83
N PRO A 57 11.69 -0.23 -12.55
CA PRO A 57 10.98 0.50 -11.52
C PRO A 57 11.54 1.91 -11.29
N ASN A 58 12.81 2.17 -11.63
CA ASN A 58 13.45 3.47 -11.45
C ASN A 58 13.10 4.47 -12.55
N ALA A 59 12.65 3.98 -13.72
CA ALA A 59 12.23 4.82 -14.83
C ALA A 59 10.79 5.33 -14.66
N VAL A 60 9.99 4.80 -13.73
CA VAL A 60 8.63 5.28 -13.46
C VAL A 60 8.70 6.68 -12.84
N GLN A 61 8.03 7.63 -13.46
CA GLN A 61 7.97 9.00 -12.97
C GLN A 61 7.06 9.09 -11.74
N TYR A 62 7.66 8.99 -10.57
CA TYR A 62 6.96 9.17 -9.30
C TYR A 62 6.89 10.65 -8.91
N ILE A 63 5.69 11.15 -8.71
CA ILE A 63 5.39 12.52 -8.29
C ILE A 63 4.95 12.48 -6.81
N PRO A 64 5.82 12.91 -5.87
CA PRO A 64 5.48 12.97 -4.47
C PRO A 64 4.60 14.17 -4.16
N TYR A 65 3.52 13.94 -3.40
CA TYR A 65 2.69 14.98 -2.81
C TYR A 65 2.80 14.92 -1.28
N ASP A 66 2.48 16.03 -0.58
CA ASP A 66 2.60 16.11 0.89
C ASP A 66 1.57 15.25 1.64
N ALA A 67 0.56 14.73 0.97
CA ALA A 67 -0.47 13.86 1.56
C ALA A 67 -1.29 13.14 0.48
N GLY A 68 -1.95 12.03 0.84
CA GLY A 68 -2.78 11.24 -0.06
C GLY A 68 -3.90 12.03 -0.75
N GLY A 69 -4.55 12.97 -0.05
CA GLY A 69 -5.58 13.83 -0.64
C GLY A 69 -5.06 14.74 -1.76
N LYS A 70 -3.83 15.25 -1.64
CA LYS A 70 -3.19 16.03 -2.72
C LYS A 70 -2.79 15.14 -3.90
N ALA A 71 -2.28 13.93 -3.62
CA ALA A 71 -1.97 12.95 -4.65
C ALA A 71 -3.23 12.53 -5.43
N LEU A 72 -4.35 12.33 -4.73
CA LEU A 72 -5.65 12.05 -5.35
C LEU A 72 -6.10 13.21 -6.23
N ALA A 73 -5.94 14.46 -5.78
CA ALA A 73 -6.27 15.64 -6.60
C ALA A 73 -5.41 15.70 -7.88
N GLY A 74 -4.11 15.38 -7.79
CA GLY A 74 -3.22 15.27 -8.96
C GLY A 74 -3.66 14.19 -9.96
N LEU A 75 -4.15 13.05 -9.46
CA LEU A 75 -4.76 12.02 -10.29
C LEU A 75 -6.04 12.50 -11.00
N LEU A 76 -6.95 13.11 -10.24
CA LEU A 76 -8.26 13.53 -10.74
C LEU A 76 -8.17 14.70 -11.73
N SER A 77 -7.15 15.57 -11.59
CA SER A 77 -6.85 16.63 -12.55
C SER A 77 -6.20 16.15 -13.86
N GLY A 78 -5.74 14.89 -13.89
CA GLY A 78 -5.02 14.33 -15.04
C GLY A 78 -3.52 14.66 -15.07
N GLU A 79 -2.98 15.33 -14.05
CA GLU A 79 -1.54 15.58 -13.91
C GLU A 79 -0.76 14.27 -13.82
N THR A 80 -1.33 13.25 -13.18
CA THR A 80 -0.80 11.90 -13.12
C THR A 80 -1.83 10.89 -13.65
N GLN A 81 -1.36 9.75 -14.16
CA GLN A 81 -2.19 8.73 -14.77
C GLN A 81 -2.62 7.66 -13.79
N ILE A 82 -1.80 7.42 -12.77
CA ILE A 82 -2.06 6.45 -11.71
C ILE A 82 -1.72 7.06 -10.35
N ILE A 83 -2.34 6.52 -9.30
CA ILE A 83 -1.95 6.74 -7.91
C ILE A 83 -1.54 5.41 -7.29
N SER A 84 -0.49 5.43 -6.50
CA SER A 84 -0.03 4.33 -5.67
C SER A 84 -0.10 4.76 -4.21
N THR A 85 -0.86 4.03 -3.38
CA THR A 85 -1.07 4.36 -1.97
C THR A 85 -1.63 3.15 -1.20
N GLY A 86 -2.03 3.32 0.07
CA GLY A 86 -2.74 2.29 0.82
C GLY A 86 -4.18 2.11 0.33
N LEU A 87 -4.67 0.87 0.29
CA LEU A 87 -6.05 0.56 -0.09
C LEU A 87 -7.06 1.37 0.73
N GLY A 88 -6.83 1.46 2.05
CA GLY A 88 -7.71 2.18 2.97
C GLY A 88 -7.88 3.66 2.63
N GLU A 89 -6.89 4.30 2.04
CA GLU A 89 -6.97 5.71 1.62
C GLU A 89 -7.91 5.90 0.41
N LEU A 90 -8.03 4.88 -0.44
CA LEU A 90 -8.89 4.93 -1.62
C LEU A 90 -10.34 4.55 -1.31
N MET A 91 -10.62 3.95 -0.15
CA MET A 91 -11.98 3.50 0.20
C MET A 91 -12.99 4.65 0.23
N GLY A 92 -12.56 5.84 0.66
CA GLY A 92 -13.40 7.06 0.67
C GLY A 92 -13.58 7.74 -0.70
N ALA A 93 -12.85 7.30 -1.73
CA ALA A 93 -12.85 7.92 -3.07
C ALA A 93 -13.27 6.95 -4.19
N ARG A 94 -13.91 5.83 -3.86
CA ARG A 94 -14.25 4.76 -4.82
C ARG A 94 -15.23 5.16 -5.91
N ASP A 95 -15.97 6.21 -5.73
CA ASP A 95 -16.82 6.84 -6.75
C ASP A 95 -16.00 7.60 -7.80
N GLN A 96 -14.80 8.08 -7.44
CA GLN A 96 -13.93 8.92 -8.27
C GLN A 96 -12.79 8.13 -8.93
N VAL A 97 -12.42 6.95 -8.37
CA VAL A 97 -11.33 6.12 -8.85
C VAL A 97 -11.75 4.70 -9.16
N THR A 98 -10.95 4.02 -9.98
CA THR A 98 -11.01 2.57 -10.20
C THR A 98 -9.72 1.96 -9.67
N ILE A 99 -9.81 1.07 -8.67
CA ILE A 99 -8.67 0.31 -8.16
C ILE A 99 -8.36 -0.78 -9.19
N ILE A 100 -7.16 -0.73 -9.77
CA ILE A 100 -6.72 -1.65 -10.83
C ILE A 100 -5.75 -2.72 -10.35
N GLY A 101 -5.30 -2.66 -9.10
CA GLY A 101 -4.46 -3.69 -8.50
C GLY A 101 -4.21 -3.43 -7.02
N ILE A 102 -4.29 -4.48 -6.20
CA ILE A 102 -3.87 -4.45 -4.80
C ILE A 102 -2.75 -5.46 -4.55
N THR A 103 -1.91 -5.18 -3.55
CA THR A 103 -0.76 -6.03 -3.20
C THR A 103 -1.10 -7.15 -2.20
N ALA A 104 -2.38 -7.45 -2.04
CA ALA A 104 -2.84 -8.54 -1.19
C ALA A 104 -2.63 -9.90 -1.86
N PRO A 105 -2.43 -11.00 -1.10
CA PRO A 105 -2.31 -12.35 -1.63
C PRO A 105 -3.63 -12.87 -2.25
N SER A 106 -4.76 -12.34 -1.79
CA SER A 106 -6.13 -12.61 -2.27
C SER A 106 -6.98 -11.36 -2.12
N ARG A 107 -8.15 -11.31 -2.77
CA ARG A 107 -9.07 -10.17 -2.64
C ARG A 107 -9.50 -9.96 -1.20
N VAL A 108 -9.61 -8.69 -0.80
CA VAL A 108 -10.04 -8.29 0.55
C VAL A 108 -11.57 -8.27 0.60
N SER A 109 -12.16 -8.84 1.64
CA SER A 109 -13.62 -8.97 1.80
C SER A 109 -14.37 -7.65 1.73
N ASP A 110 -13.76 -6.58 2.29
CA ASP A 110 -14.37 -5.24 2.32
C ASP A 110 -14.16 -4.45 1.01
N ALA A 111 -13.39 -5.00 0.07
CA ALA A 111 -13.16 -4.46 -1.27
C ALA A 111 -13.12 -5.58 -2.33
N PRO A 112 -14.21 -6.36 -2.49
CA PRO A 112 -14.21 -7.58 -3.30
C PRO A 112 -14.06 -7.32 -4.81
N ASP A 113 -14.34 -6.12 -5.26
CA ASP A 113 -14.17 -5.66 -6.64
C ASP A 113 -12.75 -5.15 -6.95
N ALA A 114 -11.89 -4.97 -5.94
CA ALA A 114 -10.48 -4.60 -6.14
C ALA A 114 -9.67 -5.86 -6.53
N PRO A 115 -9.17 -5.97 -7.77
CA PRO A 115 -8.40 -7.13 -8.18
C PRO A 115 -7.02 -7.12 -7.53
N THR A 116 -6.46 -8.30 -7.24
CA THR A 116 -5.07 -8.37 -6.81
C THR A 116 -4.12 -8.27 -8.01
N LEU A 117 -2.89 -7.78 -7.77
CA LEU A 117 -1.83 -7.87 -8.78
C LEU A 117 -1.50 -9.32 -9.09
N LYS A 118 -1.53 -10.18 -8.07
CA LYS A 118 -1.24 -11.60 -8.19
C LYS A 118 -2.22 -12.34 -9.12
N GLU A 119 -3.54 -12.08 -9.02
CA GLU A 119 -4.53 -12.69 -9.93
C GLU A 119 -4.39 -12.22 -11.37
N GLN A 120 -3.74 -11.07 -11.60
CA GLN A 120 -3.40 -10.53 -12.93
C GLN A 120 -2.04 -11.04 -13.44
N GLY A 121 -1.36 -11.95 -12.72
CA GLY A 121 -0.09 -12.54 -13.12
C GLY A 121 1.16 -11.80 -12.62
N TYR A 122 1.00 -10.79 -11.77
CA TYR A 122 2.10 -10.03 -11.18
C TYR A 122 2.28 -10.48 -9.71
N ASP A 123 3.34 -11.23 -9.42
CA ASP A 123 3.59 -11.74 -8.06
C ASP A 123 4.18 -10.64 -7.17
N VAL A 124 3.30 -9.80 -6.66
CA VAL A 124 3.61 -8.71 -5.73
C VAL A 124 2.78 -8.85 -4.48
N GLN A 125 3.45 -8.87 -3.35
CA GLN A 125 2.82 -8.76 -2.04
C GLN A 125 3.54 -7.67 -1.25
N PHE A 126 2.76 -6.75 -0.70
CA PHE A 126 3.27 -5.66 0.15
C PHE A 126 2.24 -5.34 1.22
N VAL A 127 2.68 -5.29 2.47
CA VAL A 127 1.84 -4.99 3.64
C VAL A 127 2.21 -3.62 4.20
N ASN A 128 1.25 -2.73 4.23
CA ASN A 128 1.34 -1.49 4.98
C ASN A 128 0.81 -1.73 6.40
N TRP A 129 1.67 -2.23 7.27
CA TRP A 129 1.30 -2.54 8.63
C TRP A 129 1.26 -1.29 9.52
N ARG A 130 0.50 -1.36 10.60
CA ARG A 130 0.45 -0.37 11.69
C ARG A 130 0.67 -1.08 13.01
N GLY A 131 1.41 -0.44 13.91
CA GLY A 131 1.72 -1.01 15.21
C GLY A 131 1.92 0.08 16.26
N PHE A 132 2.03 -0.32 17.50
CA PHE A 132 2.27 0.54 18.64
C PHE A 132 3.62 0.20 19.29
N PHE A 133 4.35 1.24 19.67
CA PHE A 133 5.59 1.14 20.41
C PHE A 133 5.40 1.81 21.76
N GLY A 134 5.92 1.19 22.82
CA GLY A 134 6.03 1.80 24.12
C GLY A 134 7.33 2.62 24.25
N PRO A 135 7.43 3.51 25.25
CA PRO A 135 8.65 4.25 25.52
C PRO A 135 9.78 3.30 25.97
N PRO A 136 11.06 3.70 25.77
CA PRO A 136 12.19 2.98 26.32
C PRO A 136 12.07 2.84 27.85
N GLY A 137 12.48 1.69 28.40
CA GLY A 137 12.46 1.43 29.84
C GLY A 137 11.12 1.00 30.42
N MET A 138 10.10 0.77 29.57
CA MET A 138 8.84 0.17 30.01
C MET A 138 9.09 -1.23 30.58
N SER A 139 8.53 -1.53 31.75
CA SER A 139 8.61 -2.86 32.36
C SER A 139 7.84 -3.92 31.54
N ASP A 140 8.23 -5.18 31.69
CA ASP A 140 7.56 -6.30 31.03
C ASP A 140 6.07 -6.38 31.41
N SER A 141 5.76 -6.09 32.70
CA SER A 141 4.38 -6.08 33.17
C SER A 141 3.52 -5.00 32.53
N GLU A 142 4.06 -3.78 32.38
CA GLU A 142 3.37 -2.68 31.68
C GLU A 142 3.17 -3.02 30.20
N ARG A 143 4.21 -3.54 29.55
CA ARG A 143 4.15 -3.95 28.12
C ARG A 143 3.08 -5.00 27.90
N SER A 144 3.09 -6.08 28.68
CA SER A 144 2.10 -7.17 28.57
C SER A 144 0.68 -6.68 28.88
N SER A 145 0.52 -5.78 29.87
CA SER A 145 -0.77 -5.18 30.18
C SER A 145 -1.32 -4.35 29.01
N LEU A 146 -0.48 -3.53 28.37
CA LEU A 146 -0.88 -2.73 27.20
C LEU A 146 -1.15 -3.61 25.97
N ALA A 147 -0.31 -4.61 25.70
CA ALA A 147 -0.52 -5.57 24.63
C ALA A 147 -1.88 -6.27 24.78
N LYS A 148 -2.22 -6.72 26.00
CA LYS A 148 -3.53 -7.31 26.29
C LYS A 148 -4.67 -6.33 26.01
N LYS A 149 -4.57 -5.07 26.46
CA LYS A 149 -5.60 -4.05 26.20
C LYS A 149 -5.82 -3.83 24.70
N LEU A 150 -4.74 -3.74 23.90
CA LEU A 150 -4.83 -3.63 22.44
C LEU A 150 -5.47 -4.87 21.80
N GLY A 151 -5.14 -6.06 22.32
CA GLY A 151 -5.77 -7.32 21.93
C GLY A 151 -7.28 -7.39 22.24
N ASP A 152 -7.71 -6.73 23.32
CA ASP A 152 -9.13 -6.64 23.67
C ASP A 152 -9.86 -5.60 22.80
N VAL A 153 -9.23 -4.45 22.51
CA VAL A 153 -9.78 -3.40 21.62
C VAL A 153 -10.12 -3.96 20.24
N GLN A 154 -9.24 -4.76 19.63
CA GLN A 154 -9.48 -5.31 18.29
C GLN A 154 -10.69 -6.27 18.20
N LYS A 155 -11.23 -6.71 19.33
CA LYS A 155 -12.42 -7.57 19.38
C LYS A 155 -13.72 -6.78 19.55
N THR A 156 -13.62 -5.46 19.67
CA THR A 156 -14.79 -4.60 19.88
C THR A 156 -15.52 -4.29 18.58
N PRO A 157 -16.87 -4.09 18.61
CA PRO A 157 -17.61 -3.65 17.46
C PRO A 157 -17.15 -2.30 16.90
N GLN A 158 -16.66 -1.40 17.75
CA GLN A 158 -16.13 -0.10 17.34
C GLN A 158 -14.87 -0.25 16.48
N TRP A 159 -13.96 -1.14 16.89
CA TRP A 159 -12.78 -1.46 16.08
C TRP A 159 -13.18 -2.08 14.74
N GLU A 160 -14.11 -3.04 14.75
CA GLU A 160 -14.57 -3.71 13.54
C GLU A 160 -15.17 -2.71 12.53
N ALA A 161 -15.95 -1.74 13.00
CA ALA A 161 -16.48 -0.68 12.15
C ALA A 161 -15.38 0.19 11.51
N VAL A 162 -14.32 0.51 12.26
CA VAL A 162 -13.16 1.26 11.74
C VAL A 162 -12.37 0.40 10.75
N ARG A 163 -12.10 -0.85 11.10
CA ARG A 163 -11.39 -1.81 10.27
C ARG A 163 -12.07 -1.98 8.90
N ALA A 164 -13.35 -2.30 8.90
CA ALA A 164 -14.12 -2.55 7.69
C ALA A 164 -14.19 -1.30 6.78
N ARG A 165 -14.42 -0.12 7.36
CA ARG A 165 -14.45 1.15 6.61
C ARG A 165 -13.16 1.42 5.84
N ASN A 166 -12.02 0.98 6.39
CA ASN A 166 -10.69 1.19 5.79
C ASN A 166 -10.19 -0.06 5.05
N ALA A 167 -10.98 -1.12 4.92
CA ALA A 167 -10.56 -2.41 4.36
C ALA A 167 -9.26 -2.97 5.00
N TRP A 168 -9.05 -2.70 6.29
CA TRP A 168 -7.89 -3.20 7.02
C TRP A 168 -8.07 -4.67 7.38
N VAL A 169 -6.96 -5.40 7.48
CA VAL A 169 -6.93 -6.79 7.95
C VAL A 169 -6.32 -6.81 9.35
N ASN A 170 -6.98 -7.47 10.30
CA ASN A 170 -6.43 -7.67 11.63
C ASN A 170 -5.24 -8.63 11.58
N ILE A 171 -4.07 -8.13 11.96
CA ILE A 171 -2.86 -8.91 12.20
C ILE A 171 -2.42 -8.57 13.62
N TYR A 172 -2.66 -9.46 14.57
CA TYR A 172 -2.28 -9.24 15.96
C TYR A 172 -1.01 -10.02 16.28
N ASN A 173 0.10 -9.31 16.28
CA ASN A 173 1.42 -9.84 16.63
C ASN A 173 1.92 -9.16 17.92
N PRO A 174 1.54 -9.63 19.11
CA PRO A 174 1.98 -9.03 20.36
C PRO A 174 3.43 -9.43 20.70
N GLU A 175 4.13 -8.52 21.39
CA GLU A 175 5.41 -8.76 22.06
C GLU A 175 6.47 -9.43 21.14
N GLY A 176 6.98 -10.62 21.50
CA GLY A 176 8.04 -11.31 20.73
C GLY A 176 7.69 -11.56 19.27
N LYS A 177 6.44 -11.88 18.96
CA LYS A 177 5.97 -12.03 17.56
C LYS A 177 6.09 -10.73 16.77
N PHE A 178 5.92 -9.59 17.43
CA PHE A 178 6.09 -8.30 16.77
C PHE A 178 7.58 -7.99 16.51
N VAL A 179 8.46 -8.38 17.42
CA VAL A 179 9.92 -8.24 17.22
C VAL A 179 10.38 -9.07 16.02
N GLU A 180 10.03 -10.37 15.98
CA GLU A 180 10.34 -11.25 14.85
C GLU A 180 9.81 -10.69 13.51
N PHE A 181 8.59 -10.15 13.52
CA PHE A 181 8.01 -9.52 12.35
C PHE A 181 8.82 -8.29 11.91
N LEU A 182 9.24 -7.42 12.85
CA LEU A 182 10.03 -6.22 12.54
C LEU A 182 11.41 -6.56 11.98
N GLU A 183 12.08 -7.56 12.54
CA GLU A 183 13.39 -8.02 12.04
C GLU A 183 13.27 -8.47 10.58
N LYS A 184 12.31 -9.34 10.29
CA LYS A 184 12.04 -9.82 8.92
C LYS A 184 11.69 -8.67 7.98
N GLN A 185 10.81 -7.75 8.39
CA GLN A 185 10.44 -6.58 7.58
C GLN A 185 11.64 -5.67 7.31
N THR A 186 12.52 -5.49 8.29
CA THR A 186 13.73 -4.68 8.12
C THR A 186 14.65 -5.28 7.07
N GLU A 187 14.86 -6.59 7.10
CA GLU A 187 15.69 -7.29 6.10
C GLU A 187 15.07 -7.18 4.69
N GLU A 188 13.79 -7.48 4.56
CA GLU A 188 13.06 -7.44 3.29
C GLU A 188 13.06 -6.03 2.68
N MET A 189 12.74 -5.01 3.49
CA MET A 189 12.72 -3.61 3.04
C MET A 189 14.12 -3.10 2.68
N THR A 190 15.14 -3.45 3.48
CA THR A 190 16.53 -3.07 3.17
C THR A 190 16.97 -3.66 1.83
N ALA A 191 16.69 -4.95 1.60
CA ALA A 191 17.04 -5.61 0.34
C ALA A 191 16.29 -4.96 -0.86
N LEU A 192 15.01 -4.64 -0.70
CA LEU A 192 14.21 -3.97 -1.71
C LEU A 192 14.74 -2.57 -2.02
N MET A 193 14.99 -1.75 -1.00
CA MET A 193 15.47 -0.38 -1.19
C MET A 193 16.85 -0.33 -1.85
N LYS A 194 17.75 -1.27 -1.51
CA LYS A 194 19.04 -1.44 -2.22
C LYS A 194 18.83 -1.78 -3.68
N LYS A 195 17.93 -2.74 -3.98
CA LYS A 195 17.63 -3.15 -5.35
C LYS A 195 17.03 -2.01 -6.19
N LEU A 196 16.27 -1.11 -5.57
CA LEU A 196 15.70 0.07 -6.20
C LEU A 196 16.65 1.28 -6.22
N GLY A 197 17.87 1.15 -5.66
CA GLY A 197 18.84 2.26 -5.59
C GLY A 197 18.34 3.44 -4.73
N VAL A 198 17.54 3.18 -3.73
CA VAL A 198 17.04 4.19 -2.77
C VAL A 198 18.04 4.39 -1.64
N ILE A 199 18.75 3.32 -1.25
CA ILE A 199 19.85 3.31 -0.28
C ILE A 199 21.04 2.54 -0.82
#